data_720d8893a77b6e59fed4b6aa24a8a0d3
#
_entry.id   720d8893a77b6e59fed4b6aa24a8a0d3
#
_cell.length_a   1.000
_cell.length_b   1.000
_cell.length_c   1.000
_cell.angle_alpha   90.00
_cell.angle_beta   90.00
_cell.angle_gamma   90.00
#
_symmetry.space_group_name_H-M   'P 1'
#
loop_
_entity.id
_entity.type
_entity.pdbx_description
1 polymer ?
#
loop_
_entity_poly.entity_id
_entity_poly.type
_entity_poly.pdbx_seq_one_letter_code
_entity_poly.pdbx_strand_id
1 'polypeptide(L)'
;MIITEYLTQKLQEYVSEKYSISDFNFEIIKTKKEFDGFYTVVLFPLIPRIKKSPEEISDEIVDFINTEKFILRSHNVIRGFLNLNFTSQYLINTLKNINPQEEFKPNNELKIIEFCSPNTNKPLHLGHIRNILLGDSISKILDYSGYEIHKTQIINDRGIHICKSMIAWMKFGNNGDPTKNKTKG
;
A
#
# COMPACT_ATOMS: atom_id res chain seq x y z
N MET A 1 13.53 8.51 2.62
CA MET A 1 12.55 9.51 2.12
C MET A 1 12.04 9.05 0.77
N ILE A 2 10.73 8.90 0.63
CA ILE A 2 10.08 8.48 -0.61
C ILE A 2 10.16 9.61 -1.64
N ILE A 3 10.25 9.28 -2.93
CA ILE A 3 10.41 10.29 -4.02
C ILE A 3 9.32 11.37 -3.96
N THR A 4 8.08 10.98 -3.65
CA THR A 4 6.95 11.92 -3.52
C THR A 4 7.12 12.89 -2.36
N GLU A 5 7.63 12.44 -1.22
CA GLU A 5 7.92 13.30 -0.06
C GLU A 5 9.01 14.31 -0.39
N TYR A 6 10.07 13.84 -1.04
CA TYR A 6 11.14 14.73 -1.51
C TYR A 6 10.62 15.81 -2.47
N LEU A 7 9.82 15.39 -3.46
CA LEU A 7 9.21 16.34 -4.41
C LEU A 7 8.29 17.33 -3.70
N THR A 8 7.43 16.87 -2.80
CA THR A 8 6.54 17.76 -2.04
C THR A 8 7.33 18.80 -1.26
N GLN A 9 8.37 18.37 -0.55
CA GLN A 9 9.23 19.28 0.20
C GLN A 9 9.89 20.32 -0.73
N LYS A 10 10.51 19.88 -1.83
CA LYS A 10 11.19 20.79 -2.77
C LYS A 10 10.24 21.77 -3.46
N LEU A 11 9.04 21.32 -3.79
CA LEU A 11 8.01 22.18 -4.37
C LEU A 11 7.50 23.23 -3.37
N GLN A 12 7.35 22.86 -2.10
CA GLN A 12 6.98 23.79 -1.03
C GLN A 12 8.10 24.81 -0.77
N GLU A 13 9.36 24.37 -0.74
CA GLU A 13 10.52 25.26 -0.65
C GLU A 13 10.52 26.27 -1.81
N TYR A 14 10.34 25.81 -3.04
CA TYR A 14 10.29 26.65 -4.24
C TYR A 14 9.23 27.76 -4.14
N VAL A 15 7.95 27.40 -3.83
CA VAL A 15 6.88 28.40 -3.78
C VAL A 15 7.00 29.33 -2.57
N SER A 16 7.55 28.85 -1.46
CA SER A 16 7.81 29.67 -0.27
C SER A 16 8.90 30.69 -0.50
N GLU A 17 10.05 30.26 -1.04
CA GLU A 17 11.21 31.14 -1.27
C GLU A 17 10.96 32.17 -2.38
N LYS A 18 10.35 31.73 -3.48
CA LYS A 18 10.21 32.57 -4.67
C LYS A 18 8.95 33.44 -4.69
N TYR A 19 7.86 32.93 -4.08
CA TYR A 19 6.54 33.56 -4.16
C TYR A 19 5.90 33.86 -2.80
N SER A 20 6.60 33.54 -1.70
CA SER A 20 6.09 33.71 -0.32
C SER A 20 4.76 33.00 -0.07
N ILE A 21 4.56 31.85 -0.73
CA ILE A 21 3.35 31.02 -0.58
C ILE A 21 3.69 29.87 0.35
N SER A 22 3.14 29.84 1.57
CA SER A 22 3.41 28.83 2.59
C SER A 22 2.30 27.79 2.75
N ASP A 23 1.10 28.08 2.22
CA ASP A 23 -0.15 27.29 2.43
C ASP A 23 -0.57 26.49 1.18
N PHE A 24 0.37 26.07 0.35
CA PHE A 24 0.06 25.37 -0.88
C PHE A 24 0.40 23.89 -0.81
N ASN A 25 -0.59 23.03 -1.06
CA ASN A 25 -0.41 21.59 -1.17
C ASN A 25 -0.35 21.17 -2.64
N PHE A 26 0.79 20.61 -3.03
CA PHE A 26 0.94 20.03 -4.36
C PHE A 26 0.30 18.65 -4.45
N GLU A 27 -0.51 18.45 -5.46
CA GLU A 27 -0.98 17.13 -5.84
C GLU A 27 0.05 16.47 -6.75
N ILE A 28 0.66 15.38 -6.28
CA ILE A 28 1.64 14.58 -7.02
C ILE A 28 1.05 13.19 -7.24
N ILE A 29 0.85 12.84 -8.49
CA ILE A 29 0.25 11.57 -8.89
C ILE A 29 1.21 10.78 -9.78
N LYS A 30 0.99 9.48 -9.89
CA LYS A 30 1.72 8.66 -10.85
C LYS A 30 1.32 9.05 -12.27
N THR A 31 2.30 9.30 -13.15
CA THR A 31 2.03 9.64 -14.54
C THR A 31 1.23 8.53 -15.23
N LYS A 32 0.21 8.91 -16.00
CA LYS A 32 -0.58 7.96 -16.78
C LYS A 32 0.29 7.33 -17.88
N LYS A 33 -0.01 6.09 -18.23
CA LYS A 33 0.78 5.30 -19.21
C LYS A 33 0.88 5.93 -20.60
N GLU A 34 -0.03 6.83 -20.94
CA GLU A 34 -0.10 7.53 -22.23
C GLU A 34 0.94 8.67 -22.34
N PHE A 35 1.49 9.09 -21.20
CA PHE A 35 2.43 10.20 -21.12
C PHE A 35 3.81 9.72 -20.62
N ASP A 36 4.85 10.37 -21.11
CA ASP A 36 6.22 10.13 -20.66
C ASP A 36 6.46 10.81 -19.31
N GLY A 37 6.78 10.02 -18.28
CA GLY A 37 7.05 10.47 -16.93
C GLY A 37 6.86 9.40 -15.87
N PHE A 38 7.47 9.59 -14.70
CA PHE A 38 7.23 8.76 -13.51
C PHE A 38 6.15 9.37 -12.62
N TYR A 39 6.26 10.66 -12.36
CA TYR A 39 5.31 11.42 -11.56
C TYR A 39 4.83 12.66 -12.28
N THR A 40 3.60 13.04 -12.00
CA THR A 40 2.95 14.24 -12.53
C THR A 40 2.62 15.16 -11.37
N VAL A 41 3.05 16.41 -11.48
CA VAL A 41 2.67 17.49 -10.57
C VAL A 41 1.55 18.30 -11.20
N VAL A 42 0.47 18.53 -10.46
CA VAL A 42 -0.67 19.32 -10.93
C VAL A 42 -0.42 20.79 -10.67
N LEU A 43 -0.22 21.58 -11.75
CA LEU A 43 0.09 23.00 -11.67
C LEU A 43 -1.13 23.92 -11.67
N PHE A 44 -2.31 23.44 -12.05
CA PHE A 44 -3.51 24.27 -12.19
C PHE A 44 -3.85 25.16 -11.00
N PRO A 45 -3.80 24.67 -9.74
CA PRO A 45 -4.12 25.51 -8.59
C PRO A 45 -3.06 26.59 -8.32
N LEU A 46 -1.86 26.44 -8.88
CA LEU A 46 -0.73 27.36 -8.70
C LEU A 46 -0.73 28.51 -9.70
N ILE A 47 -1.21 28.25 -10.94
CA ILE A 47 -1.23 29.22 -12.04
C ILE A 47 -1.88 30.56 -11.64
N PRO A 48 -3.10 30.60 -11.05
CA PRO A 48 -3.74 31.87 -10.69
C PRO A 48 -2.99 32.63 -9.57
N ARG A 49 -2.25 31.92 -8.72
CA ARG A 49 -1.47 32.53 -7.62
C ARG A 49 -0.18 33.16 -8.12
N ILE A 50 0.51 32.52 -9.07
CA ILE A 50 1.79 32.97 -9.62
C ILE A 50 1.60 33.88 -10.86
N LYS A 51 0.49 33.72 -11.59
CA LYS A 51 0.17 34.49 -12.81
C LYS A 51 1.22 34.33 -13.91
N LYS A 52 1.74 33.14 -14.10
CA LYS A 52 2.68 32.72 -15.17
C LYS A 52 2.08 31.57 -15.97
N SER A 53 2.61 31.32 -17.15
CA SER A 53 2.23 30.17 -17.94
C SER A 53 2.65 28.83 -17.26
N PRO A 54 1.96 27.72 -17.52
CA PRO A 54 2.37 26.42 -17.01
C PRO A 54 3.79 26.04 -17.41
N GLU A 55 4.22 26.43 -18.61
CA GLU A 55 5.55 26.20 -19.15
C GLU A 55 6.61 26.94 -18.32
N GLU A 56 6.42 28.25 -18.10
CA GLU A 56 7.34 29.06 -17.30
C GLU A 56 7.45 28.54 -15.84
N ILE A 57 6.32 28.19 -15.23
CA ILE A 57 6.32 27.62 -13.86
C ILE A 57 7.07 26.29 -13.83
N SER A 58 6.88 25.47 -14.85
CA SER A 58 7.51 24.16 -14.97
C SER A 58 9.03 24.26 -15.12
N ASP A 59 9.51 25.13 -16.00
CA ASP A 59 10.93 25.34 -16.21
C ASP A 59 11.61 25.84 -14.92
N GLU A 60 11.00 26.79 -14.22
CA GLU A 60 11.48 27.27 -12.93
C GLU A 60 11.51 26.17 -11.85
N ILE A 61 10.51 25.32 -11.78
CA ILE A 61 10.46 24.18 -10.85
C ILE A 61 11.59 23.21 -11.16
N VAL A 62 11.77 22.87 -12.43
CA VAL A 62 12.80 21.92 -12.87
C VAL A 62 14.18 22.45 -12.58
N ASP A 63 14.43 23.71 -12.87
CA ASP A 63 15.71 24.38 -12.55
C ASP A 63 15.96 24.35 -11.03
N PHE A 64 14.95 24.67 -10.22
CA PHE A 64 15.06 24.64 -8.77
C PHE A 64 15.38 23.22 -8.23
N ILE A 65 14.70 22.18 -8.74
CA ILE A 65 14.95 20.79 -8.32
C ILE A 65 16.35 20.34 -8.73
N ASN A 66 16.83 20.75 -9.89
CA ASN A 66 18.14 20.35 -10.41
C ASN A 66 19.32 21.17 -9.89
N THR A 67 19.09 22.24 -9.11
CA THR A 67 20.15 23.17 -8.66
C THR A 67 21.27 22.45 -7.90
N GLU A 68 20.95 21.48 -7.06
CA GLU A 68 21.96 20.79 -6.23
C GLU A 68 22.42 19.45 -6.82
N LYS A 69 21.59 18.78 -7.59
CA LYS A 69 21.86 17.45 -8.15
C LYS A 69 21.03 17.27 -9.41
N PHE A 70 21.63 16.71 -10.46
CA PHE A 70 20.89 16.33 -11.67
C PHE A 70 19.93 15.14 -11.38
N ILE A 71 18.80 15.46 -10.77
CA ILE A 71 17.79 14.50 -10.36
C ILE A 71 16.86 14.17 -11.50
N LEU A 72 16.45 15.19 -12.27
CA LEU A 72 15.55 15.05 -13.39
C LEU A 72 16.33 14.88 -14.69
N ARG A 73 15.93 13.88 -15.47
CA ARG A 73 16.44 13.59 -16.82
C ARG A 73 15.73 14.44 -17.88
N SER A 74 14.44 14.53 -17.78
CA SER A 74 13.57 15.28 -18.68
C SER A 74 12.24 15.59 -18.00
N HIS A 75 11.53 16.57 -18.56
CA HIS A 75 10.18 16.89 -18.17
C HIS A 75 9.36 17.26 -19.40
N ASN A 76 8.05 17.20 -19.28
CA ASN A 76 7.11 17.75 -20.26
C ASN A 76 5.89 18.32 -19.56
N VAL A 77 5.28 19.32 -20.16
CA VAL A 77 4.06 19.97 -19.67
C VAL A 77 2.93 19.73 -20.65
N ILE A 78 1.85 19.18 -20.18
CA ILE A 78 0.66 18.93 -20.98
C ILE A 78 -0.54 19.49 -20.23
N ARG A 79 -1.10 20.58 -20.74
CA ARG A 79 -2.29 21.22 -20.16
C ARG A 79 -2.20 21.45 -18.65
N GLY A 80 -1.08 22.03 -18.17
CA GLY A 80 -0.88 22.30 -16.75
C GLY A 80 -0.56 21.09 -15.86
N PHE A 81 -0.23 19.95 -16.47
CA PHE A 81 0.34 18.78 -15.81
C PHE A 81 1.81 18.69 -16.12
N LEU A 82 2.65 18.86 -15.12
CA LEU A 82 4.09 18.71 -15.23
C LEU A 82 4.49 17.26 -14.97
N ASN A 83 4.89 16.56 -16.03
CA ASN A 83 5.36 15.18 -15.96
C ASN A 83 6.89 15.17 -15.79
N LEU A 84 7.38 14.44 -14.82
CA LEU A 84 8.78 14.39 -14.43
C LEU A 84 9.40 13.01 -14.68
N ASN A 85 10.53 12.98 -15.36
CA ASN A 85 11.39 11.81 -15.53
C ASN A 85 12.64 11.94 -14.70
N PHE A 86 13.01 10.89 -13.97
CA PHE A 86 14.21 10.88 -13.14
C PHE A 86 15.39 10.26 -13.86
N THR A 87 16.60 10.68 -13.47
CA THR A 87 17.83 10.02 -13.92
C THR A 87 17.93 8.61 -13.32
N SER A 88 18.49 7.67 -14.08
CA SER A 88 18.74 6.31 -13.59
C SER A 88 19.61 6.31 -12.33
N GLN A 89 20.58 7.23 -12.27
CA GLN A 89 21.46 7.35 -11.10
C GLN A 89 20.68 7.74 -9.84
N TYR A 90 19.73 8.68 -9.94
CA TYR A 90 18.89 9.08 -8.81
C TYR A 90 18.00 7.91 -8.36
N LEU A 91 17.38 7.19 -9.28
CA LEU A 91 16.54 6.02 -8.96
C LEU A 91 17.35 4.91 -8.27
N ILE A 92 18.55 4.61 -8.80
CA ILE A 92 19.45 3.61 -8.19
C ILE A 92 19.86 4.04 -6.78
N ASN A 93 20.23 5.29 -6.60
CA ASN A 93 20.61 5.79 -5.28
C ASN A 93 19.43 5.76 -4.29
N THR A 94 18.22 6.09 -4.75
CA THR A 94 17.01 6.00 -3.92
C THR A 94 16.77 4.55 -3.49
N LEU A 95 16.88 3.59 -4.42
CA LEU A 95 16.73 2.16 -4.11
C LEU A 95 17.79 1.66 -3.12
N LYS A 96 19.06 2.07 -3.28
CA LYS A 96 20.13 1.70 -2.36
C LYS A 96 19.93 2.25 -0.95
N ASN A 97 19.27 3.38 -0.83
CA ASN A 97 18.99 4.01 0.46
C ASN A 97 17.70 3.52 1.13
N ILE A 98 16.93 2.64 0.46
CA ILE A 98 15.79 1.97 1.10
C ILE A 98 16.39 0.96 2.10
N ASN A 99 16.10 1.17 3.37
CA ASN A 99 16.40 0.19 4.40
C ASN A 99 15.24 -0.80 4.51
N PRO A 100 15.39 -2.05 4.03
CA PRO A 100 14.31 -3.04 4.09
C PRO A 100 14.00 -3.50 5.51
N GLN A 101 14.82 -3.12 6.50
CA GLN A 101 14.62 -3.41 7.92
C GLN A 101 14.04 -2.22 8.68
N GLU A 102 13.79 -1.10 8.01
CA GLU A 102 13.14 0.06 8.64
C GLU A 102 11.66 -0.27 8.84
N GLU A 103 11.28 -0.46 10.10
CA GLU A 103 9.89 -0.68 10.47
C GLU A 103 9.09 0.62 10.24
N PHE A 104 7.90 0.46 9.67
CA PHE A 104 6.98 1.58 9.56
C PHE A 104 6.56 2.05 10.94
N LYS A 105 6.45 3.36 11.12
CA LYS A 105 5.97 3.92 12.38
C LYS A 105 4.55 3.43 12.66
N PRO A 106 4.25 3.02 13.91
CA PRO A 106 2.90 2.64 14.28
C PRO A 106 1.90 3.75 13.94
N ASN A 107 0.83 3.40 13.26
CA ASN A 107 -0.23 4.35 12.92
C ASN A 107 -1.43 4.32 13.89
N ASN A 108 -1.36 3.44 14.91
CA ASN A 108 -2.39 3.26 15.95
C ASN A 108 -3.78 2.87 15.41
N GLU A 109 -3.86 2.33 14.19
CA GLU A 109 -5.10 1.82 13.64
C GLU A 109 -5.19 0.30 13.80
N LEU A 110 -6.26 -0.17 14.44
CA LEU A 110 -6.55 -1.60 14.56
C LEU A 110 -7.19 -2.14 13.27
N LYS A 111 -6.64 -3.23 12.76
CA LYS A 111 -7.23 -4.01 11.65
C LYS A 111 -7.57 -5.41 12.14
N ILE A 112 -8.83 -5.79 11.99
CA ILE A 112 -9.32 -7.15 12.33
C ILE A 112 -9.36 -7.97 11.04
N ILE A 113 -8.70 -9.13 11.04
CA ILE A 113 -8.61 -10.01 9.87
C ILE A 113 -9.12 -11.39 10.24
N GLU A 114 -10.22 -11.79 9.61
CA GLU A 114 -10.78 -13.14 9.73
C GLU A 114 -10.41 -13.98 8.52
N PHE A 115 -9.74 -15.11 8.70
CA PHE A 115 -9.32 -15.94 7.55
C PHE A 115 -9.28 -17.45 7.79
N CYS A 116 -9.47 -17.94 9.00
CA CYS A 116 -9.39 -19.34 9.32
C CYS A 116 -10.69 -19.82 9.99
N SER A 117 -11.79 -19.85 9.22
CA SER A 117 -13.13 -20.21 9.72
C SER A 117 -13.73 -21.41 8.96
N PRO A 118 -13.04 -22.56 8.89
CA PRO A 118 -13.59 -23.74 8.23
C PRO A 118 -14.71 -24.36 9.06
N ASN A 119 -15.61 -25.11 8.40
CA ASN A 119 -16.59 -25.94 9.11
C ASN A 119 -15.88 -27.03 9.93
N THR A 120 -16.21 -27.13 11.20
CA THR A 120 -15.53 -28.05 12.16
C THR A 120 -15.75 -29.53 11.85
N ASN A 121 -16.84 -29.88 11.12
CA ASN A 121 -17.26 -31.24 10.80
C ASN A 121 -16.82 -31.72 9.40
N LYS A 122 -15.95 -30.98 8.72
CA LYS A 122 -15.46 -31.31 7.38
C LYS A 122 -13.93 -31.28 7.32
N PRO A 123 -13.30 -32.15 6.51
CA PRO A 123 -11.87 -32.10 6.31
C PRO A 123 -11.47 -30.81 5.58
N LEU A 124 -10.28 -30.32 5.88
CA LEU A 124 -9.70 -29.19 5.17
C LEU A 124 -9.39 -29.57 3.72
N HIS A 125 -9.57 -28.64 2.81
CA HIS A 125 -9.18 -28.75 1.41
C HIS A 125 -8.36 -27.54 0.95
N LEU A 126 -7.81 -27.61 -0.25
CA LEU A 126 -6.90 -26.57 -0.80
C LEU A 126 -7.48 -25.14 -0.73
N GLY A 127 -8.80 -24.98 -0.85
CA GLY A 127 -9.47 -23.68 -0.71
C GLY A 127 -9.30 -23.09 0.70
N HIS A 128 -9.38 -23.90 1.75
CA HIS A 128 -9.13 -23.46 3.12
C HIS A 128 -7.66 -23.06 3.31
N ILE A 129 -6.73 -23.88 2.80
CA ILE A 129 -5.29 -23.62 2.88
C ILE A 129 -4.97 -22.29 2.18
N ARG A 130 -5.52 -22.06 0.99
CA ARG A 130 -5.36 -20.79 0.27
C ARG A 130 -5.83 -19.60 1.12
N ASN A 131 -7.01 -19.67 1.73
CA ASN A 131 -7.53 -18.61 2.57
C ASN A 131 -6.64 -18.33 3.79
N ILE A 132 -6.15 -19.38 4.44
CA ILE A 132 -5.24 -19.27 5.58
C ILE A 132 -3.96 -18.56 5.18
N LEU A 133 -3.33 -18.98 4.07
CA LEU A 133 -2.10 -18.37 3.57
C LEU A 133 -2.30 -16.91 3.16
N LEU A 134 -3.41 -16.59 2.49
CA LEU A 134 -3.73 -15.22 2.10
C LEU A 134 -3.94 -14.33 3.34
N GLY A 135 -4.74 -14.80 4.30
CA GLY A 135 -5.03 -14.03 5.51
C GLY A 135 -3.79 -13.81 6.36
N ASP A 136 -2.94 -14.82 6.52
CA ASP A 136 -1.67 -14.67 7.25
C ASP A 136 -0.71 -13.72 6.53
N SER A 137 -0.61 -13.83 5.20
CA SER A 137 0.25 -12.94 4.40
C SER A 137 -0.21 -11.48 4.49
N ILE A 138 -1.52 -11.22 4.35
CA ILE A 138 -2.10 -9.87 4.48
C ILE A 138 -1.86 -9.34 5.89
N SER A 139 -2.06 -10.17 6.93
CA SER A 139 -1.81 -9.79 8.31
C SER A 139 -0.37 -9.33 8.52
N LYS A 140 0.60 -10.09 8.00
CA LYS A 140 2.03 -9.74 8.10
C LYS A 140 2.39 -8.46 7.35
N ILE A 141 1.81 -8.25 6.17
CA ILE A 141 2.05 -7.03 5.37
C ILE A 141 1.52 -5.81 6.11
N LEU A 142 0.31 -5.87 6.64
CA LEU A 142 -0.29 -4.76 7.38
C LEU A 142 0.43 -4.50 8.70
N ASP A 143 0.81 -5.53 9.44
CA ASP A 143 1.61 -5.43 10.65
C ASP A 143 2.95 -4.73 10.37
N TYR A 144 3.66 -5.18 9.34
CA TYR A 144 4.89 -4.52 8.89
C TYR A 144 4.67 -3.06 8.47
N SER A 145 3.47 -2.73 7.95
CA SER A 145 3.09 -1.37 7.57
C SER A 145 2.66 -0.48 8.75
N GLY A 146 2.80 -0.97 9.99
CA GLY A 146 2.55 -0.21 11.21
C GLY A 146 1.13 -0.27 11.74
N TYR A 147 0.27 -1.16 11.21
CA TYR A 147 -1.06 -1.40 11.75
C TYR A 147 -1.04 -2.36 12.93
N GLU A 148 -1.91 -2.14 13.92
CA GLU A 148 -2.18 -3.14 14.95
C GLU A 148 -3.09 -4.23 14.36
N ILE A 149 -2.66 -5.51 14.43
CA ILE A 149 -3.35 -6.62 13.79
C ILE A 149 -4.00 -7.54 14.81
N HIS A 150 -5.32 -7.68 14.70
CA HIS A 150 -6.08 -8.67 15.46
C HIS A 150 -6.58 -9.78 14.52
N LYS A 151 -5.96 -10.96 14.62
CA LYS A 151 -6.37 -12.15 13.86
C LYS A 151 -7.53 -12.83 14.55
N THR A 152 -8.62 -13.08 13.82
CA THR A 152 -9.84 -13.71 14.34
C THR A 152 -10.24 -14.91 13.51
N GLN A 153 -11.04 -15.77 14.10
CA GLN A 153 -11.71 -16.87 13.42
C GLN A 153 -13.11 -17.10 14.00
N ILE A 154 -14.02 -17.57 13.17
CA ILE A 154 -15.34 -18.02 13.60
C ILE A 154 -15.28 -19.53 13.73
N ILE A 155 -15.60 -20.05 14.91
CA ILE A 155 -15.75 -21.47 15.14
C ILE A 155 -17.21 -21.83 14.88
N ASN A 156 -17.47 -22.58 13.81
CA ASN A 156 -18.80 -23.02 13.45
C ASN A 156 -19.14 -24.32 14.21
N ASP A 157 -19.66 -24.15 15.40
CA ASP A 157 -20.06 -25.26 16.31
C ASP A 157 -21.58 -25.47 16.39
N ARG A 158 -22.38 -24.74 15.62
CA ARG A 158 -23.83 -24.77 15.63
C ARG A 158 -24.41 -25.02 14.24
N GLY A 159 -25.40 -25.86 14.15
CA GLY A 159 -26.14 -26.11 12.91
C GLY A 159 -26.47 -27.57 12.70
N ILE A 160 -27.38 -27.84 11.75
CA ILE A 160 -27.93 -29.22 11.51
C ILE A 160 -26.81 -30.22 11.17
N HIS A 161 -25.82 -29.82 10.40
CA HIS A 161 -24.70 -30.69 10.03
C HIS A 161 -23.82 -31.04 11.22
N ILE A 162 -23.57 -30.09 12.11
CA ILE A 162 -22.85 -30.33 13.36
C ILE A 162 -23.60 -31.28 14.24
N CYS A 163 -24.91 -31.05 14.45
CA CYS A 163 -25.76 -31.94 15.23
C CYS A 163 -25.78 -33.37 14.66
N LYS A 164 -25.86 -33.53 13.33
CA LYS A 164 -25.78 -34.85 12.68
C LYS A 164 -24.43 -35.53 12.94
N SER A 165 -23.34 -34.81 12.86
CA SER A 165 -21.99 -35.33 13.15
C SER A 165 -21.87 -35.76 14.62
N MET A 166 -22.38 -34.95 15.55
CA MET A 166 -22.39 -35.29 16.97
C MET A 166 -23.22 -36.55 17.25
N ILE A 167 -24.43 -36.67 16.69
CA ILE A 167 -25.29 -37.86 16.84
C ILE A 167 -24.60 -39.10 16.25
N ALA A 168 -23.98 -38.97 15.09
CA ALA A 168 -23.22 -40.06 14.49
C ALA A 168 -22.05 -40.49 15.39
N TRP A 169 -21.33 -39.53 15.96
CA TRP A 169 -20.25 -39.78 16.93
C TRP A 169 -20.77 -40.51 18.18
N MET A 170 -21.87 -40.05 18.76
CA MET A 170 -22.48 -40.68 19.94
C MET A 170 -22.94 -42.09 19.66
N LYS A 171 -23.48 -42.36 18.46
CA LYS A 171 -24.05 -43.70 18.12
C LYS A 171 -22.99 -44.69 17.65
N PHE A 172 -21.94 -44.22 16.97
CA PHE A 172 -21.02 -45.10 16.25
C PHE A 172 -19.54 -44.88 16.65
N GLY A 173 -19.26 -43.87 17.46
CA GLY A 173 -17.91 -43.52 17.86
C GLY A 173 -17.30 -44.40 18.96
N ASN A 174 -18.11 -45.33 19.58
CA ASN A 174 -17.68 -46.27 20.61
C ASN A 174 -16.86 -45.65 21.77
N ASN A 175 -17.18 -44.40 22.15
CA ASN A 175 -16.40 -43.60 23.10
C ASN A 175 -14.89 -43.56 22.77
N GLY A 176 -14.56 -43.84 21.52
CA GLY A 176 -13.19 -43.92 21.04
C GLY A 176 -12.59 -42.56 20.68
N ASP A 177 -11.29 -42.51 20.76
CA ASP A 177 -10.47 -41.40 20.29
C ASP A 177 -10.71 -41.21 18.78
N PRO A 178 -11.13 -40.02 18.30
CA PRO A 178 -11.33 -39.73 16.88
C PRO A 178 -10.09 -39.99 16.04
N THR A 179 -8.89 -39.95 16.61
CA THR A 179 -7.63 -40.23 15.91
C THR A 179 -7.47 -41.73 15.56
N LYS A 180 -8.19 -42.63 16.20
CA LYS A 180 -8.12 -44.06 15.95
C LYS A 180 -9.16 -44.55 14.92
N ASN A 181 -10.17 -43.78 14.64
CA ASN A 181 -11.15 -44.10 13.60
C ASN A 181 -10.66 -43.58 12.25
N LYS A 182 -10.38 -44.50 11.34
CA LYS A 182 -9.98 -44.20 9.94
C LYS A 182 -11.13 -43.61 9.11
N THR A 183 -12.27 -43.31 9.68
CA THR A 183 -13.35 -42.61 9.01
C THR A 183 -12.96 -41.16 8.86
N LYS A 184 -12.50 -40.82 7.67
CA LYS A 184 -12.39 -39.45 7.24
C LYS A 184 -13.76 -38.81 7.41
N GLY A 185 -13.85 -37.87 8.36
CA GLY A 185 -15.06 -37.16 8.72
C GLY A 185 -15.68 -36.39 7.58
#